data_31c56f8e04d9270e90ba84441a99f826
#
_entry.id   31c56f8e04d9270e90ba84441a99f826
#
_cell.length_a   1.000
_cell.length_b   1.000
_cell.length_c   1.000
_cell.angle_alpha   90.00
_cell.angle_beta   90.00
_cell.angle_gamma   90.00
#
_symmetry.space_group_name_H-M   'P 1'
#
loop_
_entity.id
_entity.type
_entity.pdbx_description
1 polymer ?
#
loop_
_entity_poly.entity_id
_entity_poly.type
_entity_poly.pdbx_seq_one_letter_code
_entity_poly.pdbx_strand_id
1 'polypeptide(L)'
;MSKMKLRKSLLIAALALAAVAALVYANRMYVLMYSLGWYTDIANPREANRPVPWQTGPAAPEQALAQRPPNIIVIMADDLGINDVSTHGGGHQAEGVPTPAIDSIARDGVRFDQGYAGSAVCTVSRAALMTGRYPWRFGVEFTPTPGSLARVAGSLYADPNRLYPAIIDQAKASQARDFSDLGMPASERTVAELLKGRGYHNIHIGKWHLGSTAEMRPNNQGFDESLFMESGLYLPEKDPRVVNSKQDFDPIDRFLWPNMRYGVSYNAGKWFEPSKYLTDYFTDEAVTAIQRNKHRPFFMYLAHWGVHTPLQASKADYDALANIPDHRRRVYAAMVRSVDRSVGRVLQALRDEGLDSNTIVIFTSDNGAPSYIGLPDLNKPYRGWKLTLFEGGLRVPYVAKWPGRIPAGTQYAAPVSNIDILPTVAAAAGASLPTDRVIDGVNLLPFLAPGGTAQPARSLYWRDGPYRTVQDQGWKLIVSERPKKDWLFNLGDDPTEQHNLASLQPQKLAQLKALLATHHAGMPPPLWPSFIEMPVLIDKTLDQPQAAGDELTYWAN
;
A
#
# COMPACT_ATOMS: atom_id res chain seq x y z
N MET A 1 15.94 9.37 64.66
CA MET A 1 14.57 9.52 64.13
C MET A 1 13.63 8.60 64.91
N SER A 2 12.52 9.12 65.48
CA SER A 2 11.60 8.31 66.29
C SER A 2 10.92 7.25 65.39
N LYS A 3 10.76 6.00 65.91
CA LYS A 3 10.07 4.87 65.26
C LYS A 3 8.72 5.28 64.66
N MET A 4 8.07 6.29 65.21
CA MET A 4 6.78 6.83 64.75
C MET A 4 6.94 7.66 63.45
N LYS A 5 8.02 8.42 63.30
CA LYS A 5 8.32 9.17 62.03
C LYS A 5 8.62 8.20 60.87
N LEU A 6 9.38 7.12 61.17
CA LEU A 6 9.70 6.10 60.17
C LEU A 6 8.43 5.37 59.69
N ARG A 7 7.51 4.98 60.60
CA ARG A 7 6.23 4.34 60.27
C ARG A 7 5.33 5.27 59.41
N LYS A 8 5.27 6.58 59.72
CA LYS A 8 4.52 7.54 58.91
C LYS A 8 5.12 7.68 57.52
N SER A 9 6.43 7.77 57.38
CA SER A 9 7.10 7.84 56.07
C SER A 9 6.89 6.56 55.25
N LEU A 10 6.94 5.38 55.86
CA LEU A 10 6.65 4.11 55.17
C LEU A 10 5.19 4.01 54.71
N LEU A 11 4.25 4.49 55.54
CA LEU A 11 2.82 4.53 55.15
C LEU A 11 2.57 5.46 53.99
N ILE A 12 3.17 6.66 54.00
CA ILE A 12 3.07 7.61 52.88
C ILE A 12 3.68 7.01 51.60
N ALA A 13 4.84 6.36 51.68
CA ALA A 13 5.46 5.69 50.55
C ALA A 13 4.59 4.55 50.00
N ALA A 14 3.97 3.74 50.88
CA ALA A 14 3.07 2.68 50.46
C ALA A 14 1.79 3.21 49.79
N LEU A 15 1.20 4.29 50.32
CA LEU A 15 0.06 4.96 49.68
C LEU A 15 0.42 5.58 48.32
N ALA A 16 1.59 6.20 48.21
CA ALA A 16 2.07 6.72 46.95
C ALA A 16 2.30 5.63 45.90
N LEU A 17 2.90 4.50 46.30
CA LEU A 17 3.06 3.31 45.43
C LEU A 17 1.72 2.72 45.01
N ALA A 18 0.75 2.62 45.91
CA ALA A 18 -0.60 2.16 45.62
C ALA A 18 -1.32 3.10 44.63
N ALA A 19 -1.17 4.41 44.80
CA ALA A 19 -1.72 5.41 43.89
C ALA A 19 -1.09 5.31 42.50
N VAL A 20 0.23 5.16 42.42
CA VAL A 20 0.94 4.94 41.15
C VAL A 20 0.49 3.64 40.48
N ALA A 21 0.39 2.54 41.23
CA ALA A 21 -0.09 1.27 40.71
C ALA A 21 -1.54 1.37 40.20
N ALA A 22 -2.41 2.06 40.91
CA ALA A 22 -3.79 2.31 40.46
C ALA A 22 -3.83 3.17 39.20
N LEU A 23 -3.00 4.20 39.12
CA LEU A 23 -2.87 5.05 37.91
C LEU A 23 -2.36 4.27 36.71
N VAL A 24 -1.32 3.45 36.90
CA VAL A 24 -0.78 2.54 35.87
C VAL A 24 -1.83 1.52 35.43
N TYR A 25 -2.56 0.94 36.38
CA TYR A 25 -3.64 0.00 36.05
C TYR A 25 -4.79 0.66 35.28
N ALA A 26 -5.22 1.85 35.70
CA ALA A 26 -6.25 2.61 35.01
C ALA A 26 -5.84 2.99 33.58
N ASN A 27 -4.54 3.24 33.37
CA ASN A 27 -3.98 3.62 32.06
C ASN A 27 -3.16 2.48 31.43
N ARG A 28 -3.40 1.23 31.80
CA ARG A 28 -2.55 0.08 31.42
C ARG A 28 -2.34 -0.07 29.92
N MET A 29 -3.35 0.21 29.09
CA MET A 29 -3.24 0.13 27.63
C MET A 29 -2.32 1.22 27.09
N TYR A 30 -2.44 2.44 27.59
CA TYR A 30 -1.58 3.55 27.23
C TYR A 30 -0.12 3.27 27.62
N VAL A 31 0.09 2.82 28.87
CA VAL A 31 1.42 2.44 29.37
C VAL A 31 2.03 1.33 28.51
N LEU A 32 1.23 0.31 28.13
CA LEU A 32 1.69 -0.78 27.28
C LEU A 32 2.11 -0.25 25.89
N MET A 33 1.28 0.56 25.24
CA MET A 33 1.56 1.09 23.91
C MET A 33 2.86 1.92 23.87
N TYR A 34 3.04 2.81 24.85
CA TYR A 34 4.25 3.62 24.93
C TYR A 34 5.49 2.85 25.37
N SER A 35 5.35 1.83 26.23
CA SER A 35 6.48 1.00 26.64
C SER A 35 7.00 0.12 25.50
N LEU A 36 6.12 -0.39 24.63
CA LEU A 36 6.53 -1.10 23.41
C LEU A 36 7.34 -0.21 22.50
N GLY A 37 6.88 1.03 22.28
CA GLY A 37 7.59 2.02 21.50
C GLY A 37 8.97 2.34 22.06
N TRP A 38 9.03 2.62 23.35
CA TRP A 38 10.30 2.89 24.05
C TRP A 38 11.27 1.71 24.02
N TYR A 39 10.77 0.47 24.20
CA TYR A 39 11.58 -0.74 24.06
C TYR A 39 12.19 -0.85 22.66
N THR A 40 11.39 -0.59 21.62
CA THR A 40 11.85 -0.62 20.22
C THR A 40 12.97 0.41 19.98
N ASP A 41 12.85 1.62 20.54
CA ASP A 41 13.87 2.66 20.42
C ASP A 41 15.20 2.27 21.06
N ILE A 42 15.16 1.54 22.18
CA ILE A 42 16.37 1.04 22.85
C ILE A 42 16.96 -0.14 22.08
N ALA A 43 16.11 -1.07 21.64
CA ALA A 43 16.55 -2.28 20.94
C ALA A 43 17.11 -1.99 19.54
N ASN A 44 16.56 -0.97 18.86
CA ASN A 44 16.95 -0.57 17.50
C ASN A 44 17.28 0.93 17.46
N PRO A 45 18.42 1.36 18.02
CA PRO A 45 18.81 2.76 18.02
C PRO A 45 19.05 3.25 16.59
N ARG A 46 18.58 4.47 16.31
CA ARG A 46 18.82 5.15 15.03
C ARG A 46 20.03 6.06 15.15
N GLU A 47 20.87 6.01 14.11
CA GLU A 47 21.99 6.94 13.96
C GLU A 47 21.48 8.30 13.44
N ALA A 48 22.29 9.34 13.57
CA ALA A 48 22.01 10.62 12.94
C ALA A 48 21.97 10.48 11.41
N ASN A 49 21.32 11.45 10.74
CA ASN A 49 21.27 11.49 9.28
C ASN A 49 22.67 11.41 8.67
N ARG A 50 22.77 10.67 7.58
CA ARG A 50 23.99 10.51 6.78
C ARG A 50 23.66 10.43 5.30
N PRO A 51 24.57 10.83 4.40
CA PRO A 51 24.40 10.62 2.97
C PRO A 51 24.23 9.13 2.63
N VAL A 52 23.31 8.83 1.71
CA VAL A 52 23.16 7.49 1.17
C VAL A 52 24.24 7.26 0.10
N PRO A 53 25.10 6.25 0.25
CA PRO A 53 26.24 6.03 -0.66
C PRO A 53 25.79 5.25 -1.92
N TRP A 54 24.84 5.81 -2.69
CA TRP A 54 24.38 5.19 -3.94
C TRP A 54 25.56 4.88 -4.86
N GLN A 55 25.55 3.71 -5.47
CA GLN A 55 26.54 3.32 -6.47
C GLN A 55 26.47 4.26 -7.67
N THR A 56 27.62 4.65 -8.16
CA THR A 56 27.73 5.42 -9.41
C THR A 56 27.89 4.45 -10.58
N GLY A 57 27.05 4.58 -11.60
CA GLY A 57 27.16 3.83 -12.83
C GLY A 57 28.40 4.20 -13.65
N PRO A 58 28.53 3.65 -14.87
CA PRO A 58 29.66 3.95 -15.77
C PRO A 58 29.80 5.46 -16.04
N ALA A 59 31.02 5.92 -16.24
CA ALA A 59 31.32 7.33 -16.54
C ALA A 59 30.74 7.78 -17.90
N ALA A 60 30.58 6.84 -18.82
CA ALA A 60 29.98 7.04 -20.12
C ALA A 60 29.04 5.88 -20.49
N PRO A 61 28.01 6.09 -21.30
CA PRO A 61 27.13 5.01 -21.74
C PRO A 61 27.83 4.06 -22.71
N GLU A 62 27.61 2.77 -22.55
CA GLU A 62 28.11 1.75 -23.50
C GLU A 62 27.41 1.80 -24.84
N GLN A 63 26.14 2.23 -24.86
CA GLN A 63 25.28 2.35 -26.04
C GLN A 63 24.54 3.67 -26.02
N ALA A 64 24.23 4.20 -27.21
CA ALA A 64 23.35 5.34 -27.33
C ALA A 64 21.99 5.08 -26.65
N LEU A 65 21.37 6.10 -26.09
CA LEU A 65 20.12 5.96 -25.33
C LEU A 65 19.02 5.22 -26.11
N ALA A 66 18.88 5.49 -27.41
CA ALA A 66 17.88 4.86 -28.28
C ALA A 66 18.12 3.36 -28.55
N GLN A 67 19.33 2.87 -28.35
CA GLN A 67 19.72 1.46 -28.54
C GLN A 67 19.75 0.67 -27.22
N ARG A 68 19.70 1.37 -26.12
CA ARG A 68 19.72 0.81 -24.76
C ARG A 68 18.32 0.36 -24.36
N PRO A 69 18.17 -0.75 -23.60
CA PRO A 69 16.90 -1.07 -22.95
C PRO A 69 16.36 0.12 -22.15
N PRO A 70 15.03 0.36 -22.09
CA PRO A 70 14.48 1.53 -21.42
C PRO A 70 14.79 1.51 -19.93
N ASN A 71 14.96 2.66 -19.29
CA ASN A 71 14.85 2.73 -17.84
C ASN A 71 13.40 2.47 -17.46
N ILE A 72 13.19 1.96 -16.25
CA ILE A 72 11.86 1.62 -15.75
C ILE A 72 11.71 2.20 -14.36
N ILE A 73 10.69 3.02 -14.14
CA ILE A 73 10.34 3.57 -12.84
C ILE A 73 8.88 3.19 -12.53
N VAL A 74 8.67 2.47 -11.45
CA VAL A 74 7.35 2.21 -10.87
C VAL A 74 7.23 3.05 -9.61
N ILE A 75 6.33 4.03 -9.62
CA ILE A 75 6.01 4.87 -8.48
C ILE A 75 4.71 4.34 -7.89
N MET A 76 4.74 3.89 -6.65
CA MET A 76 3.58 3.37 -5.94
C MET A 76 3.25 4.27 -4.75
N ALA A 77 2.03 4.81 -4.73
CA ALA A 77 1.44 5.41 -3.54
C ALA A 77 0.87 4.32 -2.63
N ASP A 78 0.65 4.66 -1.37
CA ASP A 78 0.10 3.77 -0.34
C ASP A 78 -1.25 4.34 0.11
N ASP A 79 -2.31 3.53 0.01
CA ASP A 79 -3.67 3.91 0.41
C ASP A 79 -4.28 5.10 -0.38
N LEU A 80 -3.83 5.36 -1.59
CA LEU A 80 -4.33 6.47 -2.41
C LEU A 80 -5.60 6.07 -3.15
N GLY A 81 -6.70 6.77 -2.89
CA GLY A 81 -7.97 6.55 -3.56
C GLY A 81 -7.98 7.02 -5.01
N ILE A 82 -8.85 6.42 -5.82
CA ILE A 82 -8.96 6.81 -7.23
C ILE A 82 -9.41 8.26 -7.41
N ASN A 83 -10.20 8.76 -6.46
CA ASN A 83 -10.73 10.12 -6.48
C ASN A 83 -9.71 11.19 -6.06
N ASP A 84 -8.56 10.79 -5.54
CA ASP A 84 -7.49 11.69 -5.12
C ASP A 84 -6.61 12.17 -6.30
N VAL A 85 -6.78 11.58 -7.48
CA VAL A 85 -6.00 11.91 -8.68
C VAL A 85 -6.88 12.57 -9.73
N SER A 86 -6.55 13.80 -10.12
CA SER A 86 -7.41 14.65 -10.96
C SER A 86 -7.71 14.03 -12.33
N THR A 87 -6.78 13.33 -12.95
CA THR A 87 -7.01 12.70 -14.26
C THR A 87 -8.03 11.55 -14.23
N HIS A 88 -8.35 11.00 -13.05
CA HIS A 88 -9.37 9.96 -12.88
C HIS A 88 -10.74 10.50 -12.47
N GLY A 89 -10.95 11.79 -12.60
CA GLY A 89 -12.22 12.44 -12.31
C GLY A 89 -12.24 13.22 -11.01
N GLY A 90 -11.17 13.09 -10.19
CA GLY A 90 -10.85 13.89 -9.01
C GLY A 90 -12.06 14.50 -8.33
N GLY A 91 -12.93 13.72 -7.72
CA GLY A 91 -14.20 14.20 -7.19
C GLY A 91 -14.08 15.10 -5.97
N HIS A 92 -12.87 15.24 -5.46
CA HIS A 92 -12.51 16.33 -4.55
C HIS A 92 -12.29 17.64 -5.28
N GLN A 93 -12.57 17.75 -6.58
CA GLN A 93 -12.25 18.97 -7.34
C GLN A 93 -12.94 20.23 -6.82
N ALA A 94 -14.05 20.14 -6.12
CA ALA A 94 -14.62 21.31 -5.41
C ALA A 94 -13.78 21.75 -4.18
N GLU A 95 -12.99 20.82 -3.60
CA GLU A 95 -12.12 21.03 -2.44
C GLU A 95 -10.77 20.32 -2.62
N GLY A 96 -10.47 19.85 -3.82
CA GLY A 96 -9.40 18.92 -4.09
C GLY A 96 -8.07 19.56 -4.37
N VAL A 97 -7.06 18.75 -4.30
CA VAL A 97 -5.71 19.12 -4.66
C VAL A 97 -5.47 18.66 -6.09
N PRO A 98 -5.16 19.58 -7.01
CA PRO A 98 -4.70 19.18 -8.34
C PRO A 98 -3.47 18.30 -8.24
N THR A 99 -3.41 17.28 -9.10
CA THR A 99 -2.25 16.37 -9.22
C THR A 99 -1.57 16.52 -10.59
N PRO A 100 -1.08 17.73 -10.95
CA PRO A 100 -0.62 18.04 -12.29
C PRO A 100 0.57 17.20 -12.75
N ALA A 101 1.40 16.71 -11.85
CA ALA A 101 2.54 15.87 -12.19
C ALA A 101 2.09 14.43 -12.52
N ILE A 102 1.19 13.85 -11.74
CA ILE A 102 0.60 12.55 -12.04
C ILE A 102 -0.23 12.64 -13.33
N ASP A 103 -1.03 13.69 -13.48
CA ASP A 103 -1.84 13.94 -14.68
C ASP A 103 -0.97 14.07 -15.94
N SER A 104 0.26 14.60 -15.80
CA SER A 104 1.18 14.70 -16.93
C SER A 104 1.63 13.34 -17.45
N ILE A 105 1.69 12.31 -16.61
CA ILE A 105 1.99 10.94 -17.07
C ILE A 105 0.87 10.44 -17.99
N ALA A 106 -0.40 10.66 -17.61
CA ALA A 106 -1.54 10.30 -18.45
C ALA A 106 -1.59 11.10 -19.75
N ARG A 107 -1.37 12.41 -19.66
CA ARG A 107 -1.36 13.31 -20.83
C ARG A 107 -0.27 12.94 -21.83
N ASP A 108 0.93 12.60 -21.34
CA ASP A 108 2.10 12.29 -22.15
C ASP A 108 2.21 10.77 -22.46
N GLY A 109 1.21 9.99 -22.07
CA GLY A 109 1.15 8.54 -22.22
C GLY A 109 -0.28 8.00 -22.17
N VAL A 110 -0.59 7.11 -21.23
CA VAL A 110 -1.89 6.42 -21.11
C VAL A 110 -2.50 6.57 -19.73
N ARG A 111 -3.82 6.81 -19.69
CA ARG A 111 -4.69 6.60 -18.54
C ARG A 111 -5.45 5.29 -18.69
N PHE A 112 -5.40 4.46 -17.67
CA PHE A 112 -6.19 3.23 -17.62
C PHE A 112 -7.50 3.50 -16.87
N ASP A 113 -8.63 3.39 -17.57
CA ASP A 113 -9.94 3.68 -16.98
C ASP A 113 -10.37 2.60 -15.96
N GLN A 114 -9.83 1.38 -16.10
CA GLN A 114 -10.07 0.24 -15.23
C GLN A 114 -8.75 -0.34 -14.70
N GLY A 115 -8.02 0.45 -13.90
CA GLY A 115 -6.81 0.03 -13.21
C GLY A 115 -7.10 -0.61 -11.86
N TYR A 116 -6.58 -1.81 -11.63
CA TYR A 116 -6.85 -2.57 -10.40
C TYR A 116 -5.58 -2.88 -9.63
N ALA A 117 -5.66 -2.70 -8.32
CA ALA A 117 -4.68 -3.23 -7.38
C ALA A 117 -4.65 -4.76 -7.40
N GLY A 118 -3.53 -5.35 -7.03
CA GLY A 118 -3.41 -6.81 -6.91
C GLY A 118 -4.24 -7.39 -5.76
N SER A 119 -4.57 -6.56 -4.76
CA SER A 119 -5.43 -6.89 -3.62
C SER A 119 -5.96 -5.60 -2.98
N ALA A 120 -6.96 -5.72 -2.12
CA ALA A 120 -7.44 -4.62 -1.28
C ALA A 120 -6.57 -4.37 -0.03
N VAL A 121 -5.41 -5.04 0.08
CA VAL A 121 -4.45 -4.90 1.19
C VAL A 121 -3.01 -4.82 0.69
N CYS A 122 -2.19 -3.99 1.36
CA CYS A 122 -0.87 -3.58 0.89
C CYS A 122 0.08 -4.74 0.59
N THR A 123 0.33 -5.65 1.56
CA THR A 123 1.29 -6.76 1.39
C THR A 123 0.94 -7.64 0.21
N VAL A 124 -0.32 -8.05 0.12
CA VAL A 124 -0.81 -8.95 -0.94
C VAL A 124 -0.72 -8.27 -2.31
N SER A 125 -1.11 -6.99 -2.39
CA SER A 125 -1.01 -6.22 -3.63
C SER A 125 0.44 -6.00 -4.09
N ARG A 126 1.37 -5.72 -3.14
CA ARG A 126 2.78 -5.56 -3.45
C ARG A 126 3.42 -6.87 -3.89
N ALA A 127 3.03 -8.01 -3.28
CA ALA A 127 3.45 -9.34 -3.72
C ALA A 127 2.97 -9.64 -5.16
N ALA A 128 1.72 -9.27 -5.48
CA ALA A 128 1.15 -9.40 -6.83
C ALA A 128 1.97 -8.61 -7.87
N LEU A 129 2.29 -7.33 -7.58
CA LEU A 129 3.10 -6.49 -8.45
C LEU A 129 4.50 -7.09 -8.68
N MET A 130 5.17 -7.49 -7.60
CA MET A 130 6.54 -8.00 -7.68
C MET A 130 6.65 -9.30 -8.45
N THR A 131 5.63 -10.16 -8.41
CA THR A 131 5.69 -11.51 -8.99
C THR A 131 4.92 -11.66 -10.30
N GLY A 132 4.01 -10.74 -10.63
CA GLY A 132 3.08 -10.89 -11.77
C GLY A 132 2.09 -12.05 -11.60
N ARG A 133 1.90 -12.52 -10.36
CA ARG A 133 1.07 -13.67 -10.00
C ARG A 133 0.05 -13.30 -8.94
N TYR A 134 -1.04 -14.03 -8.90
CA TYR A 134 -1.93 -13.95 -7.74
C TYR A 134 -1.22 -14.50 -6.50
N PRO A 135 -1.14 -13.72 -5.39
CA PRO A 135 -0.31 -14.10 -4.24
C PRO A 135 -0.76 -15.35 -3.50
N TRP A 136 -2.03 -15.71 -3.57
CA TRP A 136 -2.51 -16.98 -3.01
C TRP A 136 -2.01 -18.23 -3.76
N ARG A 137 -1.38 -18.10 -4.95
CA ARG A 137 -0.65 -19.19 -5.59
C ARG A 137 0.56 -19.68 -4.80
N PHE A 138 1.09 -18.83 -3.96
CA PHE A 138 2.21 -19.13 -3.06
C PHE A 138 1.87 -18.82 -1.59
N GLY A 139 0.59 -18.77 -1.26
CA GLY A 139 0.08 -18.70 0.11
C GLY A 139 0.16 -17.33 0.80
N VAL A 140 0.51 -16.25 0.11
CA VAL A 140 0.43 -14.88 0.67
C VAL A 140 -0.99 -14.36 0.47
N GLU A 141 -1.74 -14.29 1.56
CA GLU A 141 -3.17 -13.96 1.52
C GLU A 141 -3.54 -12.83 2.50
N PHE A 142 -2.75 -12.64 3.54
CA PHE A 142 -3.02 -11.64 4.58
C PHE A 142 -1.85 -10.69 4.77
N THR A 143 -2.11 -9.54 5.39
CA THR A 143 -1.04 -8.64 5.83
C THR A 143 -0.35 -9.24 7.06
N PRO A 144 0.99 -9.29 7.12
CA PRO A 144 1.69 -9.71 8.33
C PRO A 144 1.24 -8.89 9.54
N THR A 145 0.82 -9.57 10.61
CA THR A 145 0.34 -8.92 11.83
C THR A 145 1.02 -9.54 13.04
N PRO A 146 1.67 -8.74 13.91
CA PRO A 146 2.21 -9.27 15.15
C PRO A 146 1.10 -9.82 16.05
N GLY A 147 1.28 -11.00 16.64
CA GLY A 147 0.32 -11.56 17.59
C GLY A 147 0.06 -10.66 18.81
N SER A 148 1.00 -9.76 19.15
CA SER A 148 0.82 -8.72 20.16
C SER A 148 -0.21 -7.67 19.73
N LEU A 149 -0.18 -7.22 18.47
CA LEU A 149 -1.16 -6.27 17.93
C LEU A 149 -2.56 -6.90 17.91
N ALA A 150 -2.69 -8.17 17.52
CA ALA A 150 -3.96 -8.87 17.54
C ALA A 150 -4.58 -8.92 18.95
N ARG A 151 -3.76 -9.14 19.98
CA ARG A 151 -4.22 -9.12 21.37
C ARG A 151 -4.67 -7.73 21.82
N VAL A 152 -3.93 -6.68 21.43
CA VAL A 152 -4.27 -5.28 21.72
C VAL A 152 -5.51 -4.86 20.94
N ALA A 153 -5.53 -5.04 19.64
CA ALA A 153 -6.69 -4.75 18.80
C ALA A 153 -7.91 -5.53 19.27
N GLY A 154 -7.72 -6.81 19.61
CA GLY A 154 -8.75 -7.66 20.16
C GLY A 154 -9.39 -7.11 21.42
N SER A 155 -8.59 -6.60 22.35
CA SER A 155 -9.11 -5.99 23.58
C SER A 155 -9.83 -4.67 23.35
N LEU A 156 -9.49 -3.95 22.27
CA LEU A 156 -10.08 -2.65 21.94
C LEU A 156 -11.36 -2.77 21.08
N TYR A 157 -11.44 -3.81 20.23
CA TYR A 157 -12.57 -4.02 19.33
C TYR A 157 -13.53 -5.15 19.74
N ALA A 158 -13.14 -5.99 20.70
CA ALA A 158 -13.94 -7.13 21.16
C ALA A 158 -15.04 -6.74 22.19
N ASP A 159 -15.52 -5.48 22.16
CA ASP A 159 -16.68 -5.10 22.96
C ASP A 159 -17.90 -5.89 22.47
N PRO A 160 -18.46 -6.83 23.28
CA PRO A 160 -19.61 -7.63 22.88
C PRO A 160 -20.89 -6.80 22.70
N ASN A 161 -20.89 -5.55 23.18
CA ASN A 161 -22.01 -4.62 23.02
C ASN A 161 -21.97 -3.87 21.69
N ARG A 162 -20.89 -4.00 20.90
CA ARG A 162 -20.88 -3.48 19.52
C ARG A 162 -21.85 -4.28 18.65
N LEU A 163 -22.55 -3.59 17.78
CA LEU A 163 -23.51 -4.21 16.84
C LEU A 163 -22.81 -5.24 15.93
N TYR A 164 -21.60 -4.92 15.49
CA TYR A 164 -20.72 -5.80 14.70
C TYR A 164 -19.36 -5.90 15.41
N PRO A 165 -19.16 -6.87 16.32
CA PRO A 165 -17.91 -7.04 17.04
C PRO A 165 -16.82 -7.64 16.17
N ALA A 166 -15.56 -7.32 16.45
CA ALA A 166 -14.42 -8.05 15.88
C ALA A 166 -14.40 -9.50 16.40
N ILE A 167 -13.94 -10.42 15.58
CA ILE A 167 -13.80 -11.84 15.91
C ILE A 167 -12.32 -12.17 16.01
N ILE A 168 -11.91 -12.73 17.14
CA ILE A 168 -10.50 -13.03 17.41
C ILE A 168 -10.37 -14.49 17.80
N ASP A 169 -9.55 -15.22 17.04
CA ASP A 169 -9.15 -16.57 17.35
C ASP A 169 -7.89 -16.53 18.24
N GLN A 170 -8.12 -16.55 19.57
CA GLN A 170 -7.04 -16.49 20.55
C GLN A 170 -6.09 -17.68 20.47
N ALA A 171 -6.58 -18.86 20.06
CA ALA A 171 -5.75 -20.04 19.90
C ALA A 171 -4.74 -19.86 18.77
N LYS A 172 -5.19 -19.39 17.60
CA LYS A 172 -4.31 -19.04 16.48
C LYS A 172 -3.39 -17.86 16.81
N ALA A 173 -3.90 -16.82 17.48
CA ALA A 173 -3.09 -15.65 17.86
C ALA A 173 -1.94 -16.02 18.83
N SER A 174 -2.14 -17.02 19.71
CA SER A 174 -1.10 -17.51 20.61
C SER A 174 -0.02 -18.34 19.91
N GLN A 175 -0.31 -18.88 18.73
CA GLN A 175 0.59 -19.66 17.89
C GLN A 175 1.15 -18.84 16.72
N ALA A 176 0.88 -17.54 16.69
CA ALA A 176 1.38 -16.67 15.63
C ALA A 176 2.91 -16.72 15.55
N ARG A 177 3.42 -16.87 14.34
CA ARG A 177 4.87 -16.79 14.06
C ARG A 177 5.40 -15.40 14.37
N ASP A 178 6.70 -15.29 14.55
CA ASP A 178 7.33 -13.99 14.67
C ASP A 178 7.05 -13.12 13.45
N PHE A 179 6.76 -11.85 13.68
CA PHE A 179 6.42 -10.92 12.60
C PHE A 179 7.50 -10.83 11.52
N SER A 180 8.78 -10.95 11.93
CA SER A 180 9.92 -10.96 11.01
C SER A 180 9.88 -12.11 9.99
N ASP A 181 9.26 -13.24 10.35
CA ASP A 181 9.18 -14.44 9.52
C ASP A 181 7.98 -14.46 8.57
N LEU A 182 7.18 -13.41 8.58
CA LEU A 182 6.01 -13.27 7.72
C LEU A 182 6.35 -12.40 6.50
N GLY A 183 6.12 -12.94 5.31
CA GLY A 183 6.40 -12.22 4.07
C GLY A 183 6.30 -13.08 2.82
N MET A 184 6.73 -12.54 1.71
CA MET A 184 6.78 -13.25 0.44
C MET A 184 7.91 -14.29 0.48
N PRO A 185 7.65 -15.56 0.09
CA PRO A 185 8.69 -16.58 0.02
C PRO A 185 9.84 -16.19 -0.90
N ALA A 186 11.08 -16.41 -0.47
CA ALA A 186 12.26 -16.15 -1.27
C ALA A 186 12.36 -17.04 -2.55
N SER A 187 11.53 -18.09 -2.65
CA SER A 187 11.40 -18.90 -3.84
C SER A 187 10.63 -18.23 -4.97
N GLU A 188 9.88 -17.15 -4.69
CA GLU A 188 9.18 -16.40 -5.74
C GLU A 188 10.19 -15.60 -6.58
N ARG A 189 9.84 -15.39 -7.85
CA ARG A 189 10.64 -14.60 -8.79
C ARG A 189 10.05 -13.20 -8.91
N THR A 190 10.84 -12.21 -8.56
CA THR A 190 10.44 -10.80 -8.64
C THR A 190 10.77 -10.18 -9.99
N VAL A 191 10.10 -9.07 -10.30
CA VAL A 191 10.43 -8.24 -11.45
C VAL A 191 11.90 -7.77 -11.42
N ALA A 192 12.44 -7.47 -10.23
CA ALA A 192 13.83 -7.05 -10.07
C ALA A 192 14.81 -8.17 -10.43
N GLU A 193 14.55 -9.43 -10.03
CA GLU A 193 15.39 -10.57 -10.39
C GLU A 193 15.40 -10.81 -11.91
N LEU A 194 14.23 -10.69 -12.58
CA LEU A 194 14.16 -10.84 -14.03
C LEU A 194 14.97 -9.74 -14.75
N LEU A 195 14.83 -8.50 -14.31
CA LEU A 195 15.53 -7.37 -14.90
C LEU A 195 17.04 -7.42 -14.63
N LYS A 196 17.46 -7.92 -13.47
CA LYS A 196 18.87 -8.15 -13.14
C LYS A 196 19.54 -9.07 -14.15
N GLY A 197 18.85 -10.13 -14.59
CA GLY A 197 19.30 -11.02 -15.65
C GLY A 197 19.49 -10.34 -17.02
N ARG A 198 18.99 -9.12 -17.19
CA ARG A 198 19.12 -8.27 -18.39
C ARG A 198 20.11 -7.12 -18.21
N GLY A 199 20.90 -7.11 -17.11
CA GLY A 199 21.90 -6.09 -16.85
C GLY A 199 21.33 -4.79 -16.25
N TYR A 200 20.09 -4.79 -15.78
CA TYR A 200 19.56 -3.64 -15.07
C TYR A 200 20.19 -3.49 -13.69
N HIS A 201 20.39 -2.24 -13.30
CA HIS A 201 20.69 -1.89 -11.92
C HIS A 201 19.37 -1.58 -11.20
N ASN A 202 19.03 -2.41 -10.21
CA ASN A 202 17.72 -2.38 -9.57
C ASN A 202 17.78 -1.62 -8.24
N ILE A 203 16.90 -0.63 -8.07
CA ILE A 203 16.87 0.31 -6.96
C ILE A 203 15.51 0.25 -6.28
N HIS A 204 15.48 0.00 -4.97
CA HIS A 204 14.30 0.10 -4.14
C HIS A 204 14.41 1.30 -3.20
N ILE A 205 13.35 2.11 -3.11
CA ILE A 205 13.24 3.24 -2.18
C ILE A 205 11.87 3.23 -1.53
N GLY A 206 11.82 3.14 -0.20
CA GLY A 206 10.61 3.31 0.60
C GLY A 206 10.04 2.05 1.21
N LYS A 207 8.73 1.86 1.12
CA LYS A 207 8.00 0.73 1.72
C LYS A 207 8.19 -0.55 0.91
N TRP A 208 8.62 -1.62 1.59
CA TRP A 208 8.69 -2.96 1.02
C TRP A 208 7.47 -3.81 1.38
N HIS A 209 7.29 -4.08 2.66
CA HIS A 209 6.15 -4.81 3.24
C HIS A 209 5.99 -6.26 2.75
N LEU A 210 7.09 -6.91 2.33
CA LEU A 210 7.11 -8.30 1.84
C LEU A 210 8.03 -9.20 2.67
N GLY A 211 8.30 -8.81 3.92
CA GLY A 211 9.13 -9.53 4.87
C GLY A 211 10.41 -8.79 5.24
N SER A 212 10.98 -9.16 6.39
CA SER A 212 12.14 -8.48 6.98
C SER A 212 13.33 -9.41 7.31
N THR A 213 13.18 -10.74 7.18
CA THR A 213 14.32 -11.66 7.26
C THR A 213 15.32 -11.37 6.15
N ALA A 214 16.56 -11.81 6.33
CA ALA A 214 17.59 -11.59 5.32
C ALA A 214 17.14 -12.02 3.92
N GLU A 215 16.51 -13.19 3.80
CA GLU A 215 16.07 -13.78 2.55
C GLU A 215 14.92 -13.01 1.87
N MET A 216 14.09 -12.33 2.66
CA MET A 216 12.90 -11.63 2.18
C MET A 216 13.14 -10.14 1.87
N ARG A 217 14.30 -9.58 2.28
CA ARG A 217 14.63 -8.16 2.05
C ARG A 217 14.83 -7.86 0.58
N PRO A 218 14.61 -6.61 0.13
CA PRO A 218 14.76 -6.20 -1.26
C PRO A 218 16.09 -6.63 -1.89
N ASN A 219 17.21 -6.51 -1.15
CA ASN A 219 18.54 -6.86 -1.64
C ASN A 219 18.68 -8.35 -2.03
N ASN A 220 17.93 -9.23 -1.39
CA ASN A 220 17.91 -10.66 -1.71
C ASN A 220 16.74 -11.07 -2.61
N GLN A 221 15.92 -10.07 -3.01
CA GLN A 221 14.81 -10.19 -3.95
C GLN A 221 15.09 -9.44 -5.27
N GLY A 222 16.38 -9.35 -5.66
CA GLY A 222 16.81 -8.82 -6.95
C GLY A 222 17.22 -7.36 -6.97
N PHE A 223 17.04 -6.58 -5.91
CA PHE A 223 17.48 -5.20 -5.85
C PHE A 223 18.96 -5.08 -5.47
N ASP A 224 19.72 -4.33 -6.27
CA ASP A 224 21.14 -4.07 -6.02
C ASP A 224 21.32 -3.08 -4.86
N GLU A 225 20.40 -2.13 -4.78
CA GLU A 225 20.39 -1.09 -3.75
C GLU A 225 18.99 -0.91 -3.18
N SER A 226 18.91 -0.75 -1.87
CA SER A 226 17.63 -0.56 -1.16
C SER A 226 17.76 0.50 -0.08
N LEU A 227 16.96 1.55 -0.16
CA LEU A 227 16.72 2.48 0.93
C LEU A 227 15.37 2.13 1.57
N PHE A 228 15.42 1.27 2.55
CA PHE A 228 14.26 0.64 3.18
C PHE A 228 13.76 1.47 4.35
N MET A 229 12.44 1.75 4.43
CA MET A 229 11.86 2.46 5.56
C MET A 229 11.67 1.56 6.78
N GLU A 230 11.89 2.10 7.98
CA GLU A 230 11.68 1.39 9.24
C GLU A 230 10.19 1.22 9.55
N SER A 231 9.47 2.35 9.61
CA SER A 231 8.02 2.40 9.81
C SER A 231 7.46 3.81 9.50
N GLY A 232 6.25 4.12 9.86
CA GLY A 232 5.39 5.08 9.18
C GLY A 232 5.34 6.52 9.66
N LEU A 233 6.25 7.07 10.45
CA LEU A 233 6.28 8.52 10.68
C LEU A 233 6.96 9.25 9.51
N TYR A 234 6.35 10.34 9.05
CA TYR A 234 6.92 11.20 8.00
C TYR A 234 7.98 12.17 8.53
N LEU A 235 7.87 12.54 9.80
CA LEU A 235 8.84 13.20 10.66
C LEU A 235 8.52 12.82 12.12
N PRO A 236 9.41 13.06 13.08
CA PRO A 236 9.07 12.89 14.49
C PRO A 236 7.76 13.64 14.84
N GLU A 237 6.89 13.01 15.62
CA GLU A 237 5.53 13.50 15.91
C GLU A 237 5.48 14.97 16.37
N LYS A 238 6.50 15.41 17.12
CA LYS A 238 6.58 16.77 17.70
C LYS A 238 7.44 17.73 16.87
N ASP A 239 7.87 17.32 15.68
CA ASP A 239 8.67 18.20 14.82
C ASP A 239 7.80 19.39 14.36
N PRO A 240 8.28 20.64 14.48
CA PRO A 240 7.51 21.83 14.10
C PRO A 240 7.23 21.93 12.59
N ARG A 241 7.88 21.11 11.77
CA ARG A 241 7.71 21.07 10.31
C ARG A 241 6.54 20.20 9.86
N VAL A 242 5.82 19.52 10.77
CA VAL A 242 4.66 18.69 10.45
C VAL A 242 3.38 19.18 11.12
N VAL A 243 2.26 18.81 10.51
CA VAL A 243 0.91 18.97 11.05
C VAL A 243 0.27 17.59 11.11
N ASN A 244 -0.18 17.22 12.31
CA ASN A 244 -0.73 15.89 12.60
C ASN A 244 -2.25 15.95 12.65
N SER A 245 -2.91 14.89 12.16
CA SER A 245 -4.35 14.67 12.36
C SER A 245 -4.57 13.29 12.95
N LYS A 246 -4.71 13.25 14.28
CA LYS A 246 -4.96 12.00 15.03
C LYS A 246 -6.43 11.61 14.93
N GLN A 247 -6.66 10.29 14.80
CA GLN A 247 -7.99 9.71 14.65
C GLN A 247 -8.45 9.13 15.99
N ASP A 248 -9.09 9.94 16.84
CA ASP A 248 -9.51 9.50 18.19
C ASP A 248 -10.59 8.39 18.17
N PHE A 249 -11.32 8.26 17.08
CA PHE A 249 -12.31 7.20 16.87
C PHE A 249 -11.68 5.88 16.40
N ASP A 250 -10.43 5.89 15.89
CA ASP A 250 -9.72 4.68 15.46
C ASP A 250 -8.72 4.20 16.53
N PRO A 251 -8.99 3.07 17.21
CA PRO A 251 -8.06 2.51 18.18
C PRO A 251 -6.71 2.10 17.58
N ILE A 252 -6.66 1.75 16.28
CA ILE A 252 -5.40 1.42 15.61
C ILE A 252 -4.55 2.67 15.44
N ASP A 253 -5.13 3.81 15.04
CA ASP A 253 -4.39 5.06 14.94
C ASP A 253 -3.76 5.45 16.29
N ARG A 254 -4.51 5.31 17.40
CA ARG A 254 -3.97 5.54 18.75
C ARG A 254 -2.78 4.65 19.08
N PHE A 255 -2.73 3.42 18.55
CA PHE A 255 -1.60 2.51 18.69
C PHE A 255 -0.44 2.89 17.76
N LEU A 256 -0.72 3.37 16.55
CA LEU A 256 0.31 3.70 15.57
C LEU A 256 1.24 4.82 16.04
N TRP A 257 0.69 5.92 16.54
CA TRP A 257 1.48 7.10 16.92
C TRP A 257 2.65 6.81 17.87
N PRO A 258 2.48 6.07 18.99
CA PRO A 258 3.60 5.75 19.87
C PRO A 258 4.53 4.65 19.33
N ASN A 259 4.11 3.88 18.33
CA ASN A 259 4.86 2.72 17.85
C ASN A 259 5.50 2.91 16.47
N MET A 260 5.03 3.88 15.68
CA MET A 260 5.66 4.21 14.41
C MET A 260 6.97 4.99 14.62
N ARG A 261 7.91 4.77 13.71
CA ARG A 261 9.26 5.31 13.78
C ARG A 261 9.58 6.13 12.55
N TYR A 262 10.50 7.06 12.71
CA TYR A 262 11.06 7.87 11.65
C TYR A 262 12.49 7.40 11.40
N GLY A 263 12.66 6.48 10.47
CA GLY A 263 13.94 5.86 10.20
C GLY A 263 14.01 5.17 8.85
N VAL A 264 15.20 5.05 8.32
CA VAL A 264 15.53 4.34 7.09
C VAL A 264 16.80 3.51 7.26
N SER A 265 16.94 2.47 6.46
CA SER A 265 18.15 1.64 6.40
C SER A 265 18.60 1.48 4.95
N TYR A 266 19.85 1.70 4.66
CA TYR A 266 20.42 1.46 3.35
C TYR A 266 21.13 0.10 3.31
N ASN A 267 20.75 -0.73 2.34
CA ASN A 267 21.31 -2.06 2.09
C ASN A 267 21.40 -2.94 3.35
N ALA A 268 20.30 -2.99 4.11
CA ALA A 268 20.20 -3.73 5.37
C ALA A 268 21.25 -3.33 6.45
N GLY A 269 21.82 -2.14 6.34
CA GLY A 269 22.69 -1.55 7.34
C GLY A 269 21.92 -1.03 8.56
N LYS A 270 22.61 -0.29 9.42
CA LYS A 270 21.99 0.33 10.59
C LYS A 270 20.91 1.34 10.22
N TRP A 271 19.90 1.44 11.09
CA TRP A 271 18.87 2.46 10.99
C TRP A 271 19.45 3.85 11.24
N PHE A 272 18.98 4.84 10.49
CA PHE A 272 19.30 6.25 10.69
C PHE A 272 18.10 7.15 10.39
N GLU A 273 18.08 8.34 10.97
CA GLU A 273 17.00 9.28 10.78
C GLU A 273 17.15 10.02 9.45
N PRO A 274 16.11 10.10 8.61
CA PRO A 274 16.10 11.00 7.44
C PRO A 274 16.22 12.48 7.87
N SER A 275 16.63 13.37 6.94
CA SER A 275 16.86 14.78 7.27
C SER A 275 15.61 15.67 7.13
N LYS A 276 14.55 15.17 6.49
CA LYS A 276 13.37 15.95 6.13
C LYS A 276 12.11 15.08 6.02
N TYR A 277 10.97 15.69 5.73
CA TYR A 277 9.70 14.99 5.51
C TYR A 277 9.91 13.79 4.58
N LEU A 278 9.41 12.62 4.98
CA LEU A 278 9.81 11.32 4.40
C LEU A 278 9.57 11.24 2.89
N THR A 279 8.43 11.78 2.39
CA THR A 279 8.15 11.82 0.95
C THR A 279 9.20 12.64 0.20
N ASP A 280 9.57 13.80 0.72
CA ASP A 280 10.61 14.64 0.12
C ASP A 280 11.99 14.01 0.21
N TYR A 281 12.28 13.31 1.30
CA TYR A 281 13.54 12.58 1.48
C TYR A 281 13.68 11.47 0.44
N PHE A 282 12.67 10.62 0.29
CA PHE A 282 12.68 9.57 -0.74
C PHE A 282 12.77 10.15 -2.16
N THR A 283 12.18 11.30 -2.39
CA THR A 283 12.27 11.99 -3.68
C THR A 283 13.69 12.47 -3.96
N ASP A 284 14.37 13.08 -2.99
CA ASP A 284 15.76 13.52 -3.15
C ASP A 284 16.69 12.34 -3.45
N GLU A 285 16.48 11.23 -2.74
CA GLU A 285 17.27 10.01 -2.93
C GLU A 285 16.98 9.35 -4.28
N ALA A 286 15.71 9.38 -4.75
CA ALA A 286 15.35 8.89 -6.08
C ALA A 286 16.01 9.74 -7.19
N VAL A 287 15.97 11.07 -7.07
CA VAL A 287 16.66 11.98 -8.01
C VAL A 287 18.17 11.70 -8.02
N THR A 288 18.78 11.55 -6.84
CA THR A 288 20.22 11.22 -6.73
C THR A 288 20.54 9.88 -7.39
N ALA A 289 19.71 8.87 -7.17
CA ALA A 289 19.89 7.55 -7.76
C ALA A 289 19.74 7.59 -9.31
N ILE A 290 18.79 8.36 -9.85
CA ILE A 290 18.65 8.58 -11.29
C ILE A 290 19.93 9.19 -11.87
N GLN A 291 20.43 10.27 -11.28
CA GLN A 291 21.63 10.96 -11.72
C GLN A 291 22.86 10.05 -11.74
N ARG A 292 23.03 9.23 -10.70
CA ARG A 292 24.15 8.28 -10.60
C ARG A 292 24.05 7.13 -11.60
N ASN A 293 22.87 6.80 -12.09
CA ASN A 293 22.62 5.67 -12.97
C ASN A 293 22.30 6.05 -14.43
N LYS A 294 22.47 7.31 -14.81
CA LYS A 294 22.08 7.82 -16.15
C LYS A 294 22.74 7.12 -17.34
N HIS A 295 23.87 6.46 -17.12
CA HIS A 295 24.63 5.84 -18.22
C HIS A 295 24.43 4.31 -18.33
N ARG A 296 23.55 3.71 -17.50
CA ARG A 296 23.17 2.29 -17.58
C ARG A 296 21.65 2.15 -17.47
N PRO A 297 21.05 1.06 -17.96
CA PRO A 297 19.63 0.79 -17.72
C PRO A 297 19.40 0.54 -16.22
N PHE A 298 18.34 1.11 -15.67
CA PHE A 298 17.96 0.90 -14.28
C PHE A 298 16.47 0.64 -14.14
N PHE A 299 16.13 -0.12 -13.11
CA PHE A 299 14.77 -0.28 -12.61
C PHE A 299 14.69 0.35 -11.23
N MET A 300 13.74 1.26 -11.04
CA MET A 300 13.47 1.88 -9.75
C MET A 300 12.05 1.56 -9.29
N TYR A 301 11.92 0.97 -8.11
CA TYR A 301 10.67 0.85 -7.38
C TYR A 301 10.64 1.92 -6.29
N LEU A 302 9.99 3.05 -6.58
CA LEU A 302 9.78 4.15 -5.64
C LEU A 302 8.44 3.95 -4.95
N ALA A 303 8.47 3.29 -3.80
CA ALA A 303 7.32 2.91 -3.00
C ALA A 303 7.10 3.91 -1.86
N HIS A 304 6.38 4.99 -2.15
CA HIS A 304 6.06 5.98 -1.13
C HIS A 304 5.25 5.38 0.02
N TRP A 305 5.45 5.91 1.22
CA TRP A 305 4.54 5.72 2.35
C TRP A 305 3.29 6.61 2.23
N GLY A 306 3.37 7.72 1.51
CA GLY A 306 2.24 8.62 1.27
C GLY A 306 1.17 7.95 0.38
N VAL A 307 -0.10 7.98 0.82
CA VAL A 307 -0.68 8.83 1.87
C VAL A 307 -1.16 8.01 3.11
N HIS A 308 -0.50 6.91 3.42
CA HIS A 308 -0.89 6.02 4.52
C HIS A 308 -0.84 6.73 5.90
N THR A 309 -1.68 6.27 6.83
CA THR A 309 -1.64 6.71 8.24
C THR A 309 -0.31 6.36 8.93
N PRO A 310 0.12 7.13 9.95
CA PRO A 310 -0.57 8.27 10.58
C PRO A 310 -0.72 9.48 9.65
N LEU A 311 -1.85 10.18 9.72
CA LEU A 311 -2.05 11.39 8.92
C LEU A 311 -1.14 12.51 9.42
N GLN A 312 -0.04 12.71 8.72
CA GLN A 312 1.00 13.67 9.08
C GLN A 312 1.50 14.39 7.82
N ALA A 313 1.15 15.63 7.64
CA ALA A 313 1.53 16.45 6.49
C ALA A 313 2.75 17.32 6.76
N SER A 314 3.52 17.66 5.72
CA SER A 314 4.47 18.76 5.86
C SER A 314 3.72 20.06 6.13
N LYS A 315 4.25 20.88 7.05
CA LYS A 315 3.62 22.16 7.37
C LYS A 315 3.52 23.08 6.15
N ALA A 316 4.50 23.03 5.28
CA ALA A 316 4.50 23.86 4.06
C ALA A 316 3.36 23.48 3.10
N ASP A 317 3.10 22.17 2.91
CA ASP A 317 1.98 21.72 2.08
C ASP A 317 0.63 22.00 2.74
N TYR A 318 0.53 21.81 4.06
CA TYR A 318 -0.66 22.14 4.82
C TYR A 318 -1.01 23.63 4.73
N ASP A 319 -0.02 24.51 4.93
CA ASP A 319 -0.23 25.96 4.89
C ASP A 319 -0.64 26.43 3.48
N ALA A 320 -0.13 25.80 2.42
CA ALA A 320 -0.48 26.11 1.05
C ALA A 320 -1.95 25.77 0.67
N LEU A 321 -2.65 24.97 1.51
CA LEU A 321 -4.03 24.56 1.30
C LEU A 321 -4.99 25.23 2.30
N ALA A 322 -4.76 26.50 2.62
CA ALA A 322 -5.57 27.27 3.59
C ALA A 322 -7.05 27.40 3.21
N ASN A 323 -7.38 27.18 1.94
CA ASN A 323 -8.75 27.14 1.43
C ASN A 323 -9.55 25.90 1.86
N ILE A 324 -8.90 24.85 2.37
CA ILE A 324 -9.58 23.65 2.89
C ILE A 324 -9.83 23.84 4.39
N PRO A 325 -11.09 24.04 4.84
CA PRO A 325 -11.37 24.38 6.23
C PRO A 325 -11.29 23.16 7.17
N ASP A 326 -11.67 21.96 6.71
CA ASP A 326 -11.59 20.75 7.52
C ASP A 326 -10.15 20.32 7.74
N HIS A 327 -9.75 20.23 9.02
CA HIS A 327 -8.36 19.96 9.40
C HIS A 327 -7.85 18.62 8.89
N ARG A 328 -8.64 17.54 9.06
CA ARG A 328 -8.26 16.18 8.64
C ARG A 328 -8.10 16.10 7.14
N ARG A 329 -9.08 16.63 6.40
CA ARG A 329 -9.07 16.70 4.94
C ARG A 329 -7.86 17.50 4.44
N ARG A 330 -7.57 18.63 5.06
CA ARG A 330 -6.43 19.48 4.71
C ARG A 330 -5.09 18.78 4.94
N VAL A 331 -4.95 18.03 6.05
CA VAL A 331 -3.75 17.20 6.29
C VAL A 331 -3.61 16.12 5.21
N TYR A 332 -4.68 15.38 4.94
CA TYR A 332 -4.67 14.34 3.90
C TYR A 332 -4.36 14.92 2.50
N ALA A 333 -5.02 16.00 2.13
CA ALA A 333 -4.80 16.71 0.86
C ALA A 333 -3.35 17.20 0.72
N ALA A 334 -2.75 17.68 1.81
CA ALA A 334 -1.34 18.09 1.83
C ALA A 334 -0.39 16.88 1.63
N MET A 335 -0.75 15.70 2.12
CA MET A 335 0.00 14.48 1.87
C MET A 335 -0.10 14.06 0.39
N VAL A 336 -1.30 14.13 -0.23
CA VAL A 336 -1.48 13.90 -1.67
C VAL A 336 -0.62 14.87 -2.49
N ARG A 337 -0.66 16.17 -2.15
CA ARG A 337 0.19 17.19 -2.80
C ARG A 337 1.67 16.86 -2.73
N SER A 338 2.15 16.31 -1.61
CA SER A 338 3.56 15.93 -1.47
C SER A 338 3.95 14.78 -2.40
N VAL A 339 3.04 13.81 -2.62
CA VAL A 339 3.25 12.70 -3.56
C VAL A 339 3.28 13.21 -5.00
N ASP A 340 2.35 14.08 -5.39
CA ASP A 340 2.35 14.68 -6.72
C ASP A 340 3.62 15.49 -7.00
N ARG A 341 4.07 16.30 -6.02
CA ARG A 341 5.35 17.02 -6.10
C ARG A 341 6.53 16.06 -6.30
N SER A 342 6.53 14.92 -5.60
CA SER A 342 7.56 13.88 -5.78
C SER A 342 7.59 13.37 -7.21
N VAL A 343 6.43 13.01 -7.77
CA VAL A 343 6.31 12.60 -9.18
C VAL A 343 6.89 13.67 -10.11
N GLY A 344 6.51 14.93 -9.90
CA GLY A 344 6.99 16.05 -10.71
C GLY A 344 8.52 16.17 -10.68
N ARG A 345 9.15 15.99 -9.52
CA ARG A 345 10.61 16.07 -9.36
C ARG A 345 11.33 14.87 -10.02
N VAL A 346 10.77 13.67 -9.93
CA VAL A 346 11.29 12.49 -10.63
C VAL A 346 11.24 12.70 -12.14
N LEU A 347 10.09 13.14 -12.67
CA LEU A 347 9.95 13.45 -14.10
C LEU A 347 10.90 14.56 -14.56
N GLN A 348 11.12 15.58 -13.73
CA GLN A 348 12.06 16.64 -14.03
C GLN A 348 13.51 16.12 -14.10
N ALA A 349 13.90 15.28 -13.13
CA ALA A 349 15.24 14.67 -13.14
C ALA A 349 15.50 13.84 -14.41
N LEU A 350 14.49 13.10 -14.91
CA LEU A 350 14.61 12.37 -16.16
C LEU A 350 14.83 13.30 -17.36
N ARG A 351 14.15 14.45 -17.40
CA ARG A 351 14.36 15.47 -18.45
C ARG A 351 15.73 16.11 -18.36
N ASP A 352 16.15 16.50 -17.16
CA ASP A 352 17.43 17.18 -16.93
C ASP A 352 18.63 16.30 -17.31
N GLU A 353 18.51 14.98 -17.10
CA GLU A 353 19.53 13.99 -17.47
C GLU A 353 19.35 13.43 -18.90
N GLY A 354 18.37 13.93 -19.67
CA GLY A 354 18.11 13.50 -21.04
C GLY A 354 17.60 12.07 -21.19
N LEU A 355 16.98 11.51 -20.14
CA LEU A 355 16.55 10.11 -20.07
C LEU A 355 15.07 9.92 -20.41
N ASP A 356 14.26 10.99 -20.42
CA ASP A 356 12.80 10.91 -20.52
C ASP A 356 12.32 10.12 -21.75
N SER A 357 12.98 10.30 -22.90
CA SER A 357 12.60 9.64 -24.16
C SER A 357 12.75 8.11 -24.15
N ASN A 358 13.56 7.55 -23.26
CA ASN A 358 13.75 6.10 -23.12
C ASN A 358 13.53 5.61 -21.69
N THR A 359 12.50 6.15 -21.04
CA THR A 359 12.09 5.73 -19.70
C THR A 359 10.61 5.41 -19.68
N ILE A 360 10.28 4.22 -19.15
CA ILE A 360 8.91 3.86 -18.79
C ILE A 360 8.66 4.36 -17.37
N VAL A 361 7.61 5.16 -17.19
CA VAL A 361 7.15 5.60 -15.88
C VAL A 361 5.73 5.10 -15.67
N ILE A 362 5.51 4.35 -14.60
CA ILE A 362 4.21 3.84 -14.17
C ILE A 362 3.90 4.45 -12.80
N PHE A 363 2.73 5.04 -12.64
CA PHE A 363 2.21 5.47 -11.34
C PHE A 363 0.92 4.72 -11.01
N THR A 364 0.83 4.18 -9.80
CA THR A 364 -0.36 3.49 -9.28
C THR A 364 -0.40 3.53 -7.75
N SER A 365 -1.46 2.96 -7.16
CA SER A 365 -1.58 2.69 -5.72
C SER A 365 -1.61 1.19 -5.44
N ASP A 366 -1.28 0.80 -4.21
CA ASP A 366 -1.32 -0.61 -3.81
C ASP A 366 -2.74 -1.09 -3.47
N ASN A 367 -3.63 -0.21 -3.03
CA ASN A 367 -5.07 -0.44 -2.82
C ASN A 367 -5.82 0.89 -2.78
N GLY A 368 -7.14 0.83 -2.73
CA GLY A 368 -7.97 2.01 -2.54
C GLY A 368 -7.80 2.65 -1.16
N ALA A 369 -8.32 3.87 -0.99
CA ALA A 369 -8.26 4.60 0.27
C ALA A 369 -9.07 3.91 1.37
N PRO A 370 -8.64 4.03 2.65
CA PRO A 370 -9.29 3.36 3.77
C PRO A 370 -10.47 4.15 4.34
N SER A 371 -11.46 3.42 4.91
CA SER A 371 -12.58 4.02 5.64
C SER A 371 -12.20 4.56 7.01
N TYR A 372 -11.12 4.03 7.61
CA TYR A 372 -10.74 4.33 8.99
C TYR A 372 -10.11 5.72 9.18
N ILE A 373 -9.87 6.47 8.12
CA ILE A 373 -9.43 7.87 8.24
C ILE A 373 -10.59 8.86 8.26
N GLY A 374 -11.87 8.38 8.12
CA GLY A 374 -13.05 9.22 8.27
C GLY A 374 -13.26 10.26 7.17
N LEU A 375 -12.80 9.98 5.95
CA LEU A 375 -12.99 10.83 4.76
C LEU A 375 -13.80 10.05 3.72
N PRO A 376 -15.09 10.40 3.49
CA PRO A 376 -16.03 9.52 2.79
C PRO A 376 -15.93 9.52 1.26
N ASP A 377 -15.08 10.37 0.66
CA ASP A 377 -15.14 10.60 -0.79
C ASP A 377 -13.93 10.05 -1.55
N LEU A 378 -12.92 9.53 -0.86
CA LEU A 378 -11.60 9.22 -1.44
C LEU A 378 -11.65 8.18 -2.57
N ASN A 379 -12.63 7.29 -2.54
CA ASN A 379 -12.83 6.26 -3.57
C ASN A 379 -14.02 6.56 -4.50
N LYS A 380 -14.76 7.67 -4.28
CA LYS A 380 -15.92 7.97 -5.13
C LYS A 380 -15.53 8.09 -6.61
N PRO A 381 -16.46 7.69 -7.50
CA PRO A 381 -17.84 7.29 -7.22
C PRO A 381 -17.99 5.83 -6.77
N TYR A 382 -16.89 5.09 -6.61
CA TYR A 382 -16.90 3.66 -6.35
C TYR A 382 -17.19 3.35 -4.88
N ARG A 383 -17.91 2.26 -4.68
CA ARG A 383 -18.35 1.74 -3.39
C ARG A 383 -17.22 0.95 -2.71
N GLY A 384 -17.14 1.02 -1.37
CA GLY A 384 -16.16 0.28 -0.58
C GLY A 384 -14.82 1.01 -0.41
N TRP A 385 -13.89 0.32 0.25
CA TRP A 385 -12.65 0.87 0.80
C TRP A 385 -11.54 -0.17 0.74
N LYS A 386 -10.28 0.25 1.00
CA LYS A 386 -9.25 -0.67 1.47
C LYS A 386 -9.87 -1.70 2.43
N LEU A 387 -9.43 -2.95 2.41
CA LEU A 387 -9.95 -4.09 3.18
C LEU A 387 -11.29 -4.65 2.63
N THR A 388 -11.84 -4.11 1.55
CA THR A 388 -13.04 -4.66 0.90
C THR A 388 -12.76 -4.98 -0.57
N LEU A 389 -13.42 -5.99 -1.11
CA LEU A 389 -13.26 -6.40 -2.51
C LEU A 389 -14.25 -5.69 -3.47
N PHE A 390 -14.86 -4.60 -3.03
CA PHE A 390 -15.64 -3.69 -3.87
C PHE A 390 -14.71 -2.80 -4.71
N GLU A 391 -15.28 -2.13 -5.72
CA GLU A 391 -14.49 -1.29 -6.63
C GLU A 391 -13.65 -0.26 -5.89
N GLY A 392 -14.17 0.39 -4.83
CA GLY A 392 -13.43 1.38 -4.05
C GLY A 392 -12.21 0.82 -3.29
N GLY A 393 -12.17 -0.49 -3.04
CA GLY A 393 -10.99 -1.13 -2.44
C GLY A 393 -9.96 -1.61 -3.46
N LEU A 394 -10.40 -1.92 -4.68
CA LEU A 394 -9.58 -2.55 -5.72
C LEU A 394 -9.21 -1.61 -6.87
N ARG A 395 -10.10 -0.68 -7.26
CA ARG A 395 -9.85 0.25 -8.35
C ARG A 395 -8.99 1.41 -7.88
N VAL A 396 -7.85 1.61 -8.53
CA VAL A 396 -6.82 2.56 -8.13
C VAL A 396 -6.41 3.47 -9.28
N PRO A 397 -5.83 4.65 -9.01
CA PRO A 397 -5.20 5.44 -10.07
C PRO A 397 -4.14 4.62 -10.78
N TYR A 398 -4.19 4.61 -12.11
CA TYR A 398 -3.25 3.86 -12.91
C TYR A 398 -2.94 4.64 -14.20
N VAL A 399 -1.70 5.11 -14.32
CA VAL A 399 -1.22 5.86 -15.48
C VAL A 399 0.19 5.41 -15.83
N ALA A 400 0.53 5.45 -17.12
CA ALA A 400 1.87 5.12 -17.57
C ALA A 400 2.28 5.97 -18.77
N LYS A 401 3.60 6.19 -18.92
CA LYS A 401 4.14 6.78 -20.15
C LYS A 401 5.38 6.04 -20.61
N TRP A 402 5.57 5.98 -21.91
CA TRP A 402 6.80 5.62 -22.57
C TRP A 402 6.86 6.41 -23.88
N PRO A 403 7.55 7.56 -23.93
CA PRO A 403 7.56 8.43 -25.09
C PRO A 403 8.00 7.70 -26.36
N GLY A 404 7.27 7.91 -27.46
CA GLY A 404 7.53 7.25 -28.74
C GLY A 404 7.10 5.77 -28.84
N ARG A 405 6.62 5.17 -27.76
CA ARG A 405 6.11 3.78 -27.74
C ARG A 405 4.64 3.69 -27.34
N ILE A 406 4.21 4.52 -26.41
CA ILE A 406 2.81 4.68 -26.02
C ILE A 406 2.36 6.05 -26.52
N PRO A 407 1.33 6.13 -27.38
CA PRO A 407 0.83 7.42 -27.85
C PRO A 407 0.34 8.30 -26.71
N ALA A 408 0.70 9.58 -26.74
CA ALA A 408 0.25 10.56 -25.75
C ALA A 408 -1.28 10.71 -25.77
N GLY A 409 -1.88 10.88 -24.58
CA GLY A 409 -3.33 11.05 -24.42
C GLY A 409 -4.16 9.79 -24.64
N THR A 410 -3.53 8.60 -24.66
CA THR A 410 -4.24 7.34 -24.80
C THR A 410 -5.17 7.12 -23.59
N GLN A 411 -6.40 6.72 -23.86
CA GLN A 411 -7.35 6.19 -22.87
C GLN A 411 -7.54 4.70 -23.11
N TYR A 412 -7.36 3.90 -22.07
CA TYR A 412 -7.42 2.45 -22.18
C TYR A 412 -8.53 1.90 -21.28
N ALA A 413 -9.59 1.40 -21.92
CA ALA A 413 -10.83 1.02 -21.23
C ALA A 413 -10.87 -0.42 -20.71
N ALA A 414 -10.01 -1.32 -21.21
CA ALA A 414 -10.02 -2.70 -20.74
C ALA A 414 -9.39 -2.84 -19.33
N PRO A 415 -9.82 -3.82 -18.54
CA PRO A 415 -9.27 -4.03 -17.19
C PRO A 415 -7.78 -4.38 -17.22
N VAL A 416 -7.00 -3.66 -16.41
CA VAL A 416 -5.57 -3.94 -16.14
C VAL A 416 -5.37 -4.07 -14.64
N SER A 417 -4.31 -4.77 -14.22
CA SER A 417 -4.02 -4.96 -12.81
C SER A 417 -2.52 -4.85 -12.53
N ASN A 418 -2.17 -4.60 -11.27
CA ASN A 418 -0.77 -4.53 -10.84
C ASN A 418 0.04 -5.81 -11.17
N ILE A 419 -0.61 -6.97 -11.34
CA ILE A 419 0.07 -8.19 -11.83
C ILE A 419 0.61 -8.04 -13.26
N ASP A 420 0.11 -7.10 -14.06
CA ASP A 420 0.53 -6.87 -15.44
C ASP A 420 1.86 -6.12 -15.55
N ILE A 421 2.30 -5.49 -14.46
CA ILE A 421 3.55 -4.71 -14.45
C ILE A 421 4.73 -5.61 -14.76
N LEU A 422 4.88 -6.77 -14.08
CA LEU A 422 6.00 -7.66 -14.31
C LEU A 422 6.11 -8.12 -15.77
N PRO A 423 5.10 -8.73 -16.40
CA PRO A 423 5.24 -9.18 -17.80
C PRO A 423 5.39 -8.02 -18.79
N THR A 424 4.83 -6.85 -18.51
CA THR A 424 4.95 -5.66 -19.36
C THR A 424 6.38 -5.11 -19.33
N VAL A 425 6.97 -4.92 -18.16
CA VAL A 425 8.34 -4.39 -18.06
C VAL A 425 9.38 -5.44 -18.44
N ALA A 426 9.13 -6.73 -18.19
CA ALA A 426 9.98 -7.81 -18.69
C ALA A 426 10.04 -7.81 -20.23
N ALA A 427 8.90 -7.69 -20.90
CA ALA A 427 8.85 -7.57 -22.36
C ALA A 427 9.58 -6.32 -22.88
N ALA A 428 9.40 -5.16 -22.22
CA ALA A 428 10.11 -3.93 -22.56
C ALA A 428 11.64 -4.06 -22.45
N ALA A 429 12.10 -4.81 -21.45
CA ALA A 429 13.52 -5.08 -21.22
C ALA A 429 14.07 -6.25 -22.04
N GLY A 430 13.24 -6.95 -22.81
CA GLY A 430 13.62 -8.18 -23.51
C GLY A 430 13.94 -9.36 -22.57
N ALA A 431 13.38 -9.36 -21.35
CA ALA A 431 13.52 -10.43 -20.39
C ALA A 431 12.48 -11.54 -20.65
N SER A 432 12.90 -12.80 -20.52
CA SER A 432 11.98 -13.95 -20.61
C SER A 432 11.26 -14.15 -19.28
N LEU A 433 9.98 -14.46 -19.36
CA LEU A 433 9.21 -14.86 -18.18
C LEU A 433 9.63 -16.26 -17.69
N PRO A 434 9.54 -16.56 -16.39
CA PRO A 434 9.74 -17.88 -15.86
C PRO A 434 8.78 -18.88 -16.50
N THR A 435 9.28 -20.09 -16.81
CA THR A 435 8.47 -21.19 -17.37
C THR A 435 8.11 -22.25 -16.33
N ASP A 436 8.71 -22.18 -15.14
CA ASP A 436 8.52 -23.12 -14.03
C ASP A 436 7.28 -22.77 -13.16
N ARG A 437 6.62 -21.67 -13.46
CA ARG A 437 5.47 -21.15 -12.70
C ARG A 437 4.51 -20.37 -13.58
N VAL A 438 3.25 -20.29 -13.14
CA VAL A 438 2.22 -19.50 -13.84
C VAL A 438 2.45 -18.02 -13.55
N ILE A 439 2.56 -17.20 -14.57
CA ILE A 439 2.44 -15.74 -14.50
C ILE A 439 1.01 -15.39 -14.91
N ASP A 440 0.27 -14.74 -14.04
CA ASP A 440 -1.15 -14.41 -14.25
C ASP A 440 -1.34 -13.07 -14.99
N GLY A 441 -0.36 -12.18 -14.87
CA GLY A 441 -0.35 -10.91 -15.57
C GLY A 441 -0.12 -11.06 -17.06
N VAL A 442 -0.52 -10.04 -17.83
CA VAL A 442 -0.32 -9.99 -19.28
C VAL A 442 0.59 -8.82 -19.65
N ASN A 443 1.33 -8.98 -20.74
CA ASN A 443 2.10 -7.88 -21.33
C ASN A 443 1.15 -6.89 -22.00
N LEU A 444 1.11 -5.65 -21.53
CA LEU A 444 0.22 -4.60 -22.01
C LEU A 444 0.74 -3.90 -23.30
N LEU A 445 2.03 -3.98 -23.61
CA LEU A 445 2.65 -3.23 -24.71
C LEU A 445 1.99 -3.46 -26.08
N PRO A 446 1.60 -4.68 -26.49
CA PRO A 446 0.92 -4.92 -27.75
C PRO A 446 -0.42 -4.18 -27.90
N PHE A 447 -1.07 -3.88 -26.77
CA PHE A 447 -2.37 -3.21 -26.73
C PHE A 447 -2.25 -1.69 -26.66
N LEU A 448 -1.11 -1.19 -26.21
CA LEU A 448 -0.83 0.25 -26.03
C LEU A 448 -0.04 0.86 -27.19
N ALA A 449 0.53 0.05 -28.06
CA ALA A 449 1.30 0.54 -29.20
C ALA A 449 0.38 1.23 -30.24
N PRO A 450 0.92 2.16 -31.07
CA PRO A 450 0.16 2.72 -32.19
C PRO A 450 -0.41 1.63 -33.09
N GLY A 451 -1.73 1.61 -33.30
CA GLY A 451 -2.42 0.54 -34.04
C GLY A 451 -2.46 -0.80 -33.30
N GLY A 452 -2.30 -0.79 -31.98
CA GLY A 452 -2.27 -1.98 -31.15
C GLY A 452 -3.54 -2.83 -31.25
N THR A 453 -3.40 -4.11 -30.92
CA THR A 453 -4.49 -5.09 -30.91
C THR A 453 -5.42 -4.90 -29.71
N ALA A 454 -6.68 -5.33 -29.80
CA ALA A 454 -7.55 -5.37 -28.65
C ALA A 454 -7.02 -6.39 -27.61
N GLN A 455 -7.08 -6.04 -26.34
CA GLN A 455 -6.74 -6.99 -25.27
C GLN A 455 -7.76 -8.15 -25.29
N PRO A 456 -7.30 -9.40 -25.24
CA PRO A 456 -8.19 -10.54 -25.09
C PRO A 456 -9.02 -10.42 -23.81
N ALA A 457 -10.27 -10.87 -23.87
CA ALA A 457 -11.10 -10.98 -22.67
C ALA A 457 -10.41 -11.89 -21.66
N ARG A 458 -10.34 -11.44 -20.41
CA ARG A 458 -9.77 -12.19 -19.30
C ARG A 458 -10.57 -11.98 -18.03
N SER A 459 -10.50 -12.95 -17.14
CA SER A 459 -11.05 -12.81 -15.80
C SER A 459 -9.96 -12.30 -14.85
N LEU A 460 -10.33 -11.39 -13.94
CA LEU A 460 -9.50 -10.98 -12.82
C LEU A 460 -10.06 -11.57 -11.53
N TYR A 461 -9.17 -11.92 -10.62
CA TYR A 461 -9.52 -12.58 -9.36
C TYR A 461 -8.90 -11.87 -8.17
N TRP A 462 -9.60 -11.92 -7.03
CA TRP A 462 -9.10 -11.45 -5.73
C TRP A 462 -9.57 -12.38 -4.62
N ARG A 463 -8.75 -12.49 -3.58
CA ARG A 463 -9.04 -13.33 -2.44
C ARG A 463 -8.47 -12.68 -1.16
N ASP A 464 -9.26 -12.76 -0.09
CA ASP A 464 -8.90 -12.34 1.26
C ASP A 464 -9.63 -13.25 2.25
N GLY A 465 -9.02 -14.38 2.60
CA GLY A 465 -9.59 -15.40 3.47
C GLY A 465 -10.96 -15.90 2.99
N PRO A 466 -12.01 -15.58 3.76
CA PRO A 466 -13.38 -15.99 3.44
C PRO A 466 -14.03 -15.21 2.29
N TYR A 467 -13.33 -14.20 1.74
CA TYR A 467 -13.80 -13.40 0.63
C TYR A 467 -13.13 -13.78 -0.66
N ARG A 468 -13.90 -13.89 -1.73
CA ARG A 468 -13.42 -14.21 -3.07
C ARG A 468 -14.17 -13.41 -4.09
N THR A 469 -13.45 -12.90 -5.09
CA THR A 469 -14.04 -12.07 -6.14
C THR A 469 -13.54 -12.52 -7.49
N VAL A 470 -14.42 -12.53 -8.48
CA VAL A 470 -14.09 -12.62 -9.90
C VAL A 470 -14.75 -11.48 -10.65
N GLN A 471 -13.99 -10.86 -11.53
CA GLN A 471 -14.50 -9.97 -12.57
C GLN A 471 -14.29 -10.63 -13.92
N ASP A 472 -15.36 -10.83 -14.66
CA ASP A 472 -15.36 -11.50 -15.96
C ASP A 472 -16.34 -10.83 -16.91
N GLN A 473 -15.85 -10.36 -18.07
CA GLN A 473 -16.65 -9.76 -19.14
C GLN A 473 -17.66 -8.70 -18.64
N GLY A 474 -17.21 -7.79 -17.79
CA GLY A 474 -18.04 -6.72 -17.23
C GLY A 474 -18.93 -7.13 -16.06
N TRP A 475 -18.97 -8.40 -15.68
CA TRP A 475 -19.64 -8.87 -14.48
C TRP A 475 -18.66 -9.04 -13.33
N LYS A 476 -19.13 -8.73 -12.12
CA LYS A 476 -18.35 -8.94 -10.90
C LYS A 476 -19.15 -9.68 -9.85
N LEU A 477 -18.57 -10.75 -9.32
CA LEU A 477 -19.12 -11.53 -8.22
C LEU A 477 -18.21 -11.40 -7.01
N ILE A 478 -18.76 -11.04 -5.86
CA ILE A 478 -18.12 -11.12 -4.55
C ILE A 478 -18.84 -12.18 -3.73
N VAL A 479 -18.11 -13.17 -3.25
CA VAL A 479 -18.62 -14.22 -2.36
C VAL A 479 -18.04 -14.02 -0.97
N SER A 480 -18.88 -13.93 0.03
CA SER A 480 -18.51 -13.83 1.43
C SER A 480 -19.04 -15.03 2.23
N GLU A 481 -18.19 -15.60 3.08
CA GLU A 481 -18.60 -16.62 4.04
C GLU A 481 -19.06 -15.98 5.37
N ARG A 482 -18.65 -14.70 5.61
CA ARG A 482 -19.01 -13.95 6.82
C ARG A 482 -19.14 -12.43 6.59
N PRO A 483 -20.36 -11.87 6.62
CA PRO A 483 -21.62 -12.57 6.65
C PRO A 483 -21.78 -13.42 5.39
N LYS A 484 -22.54 -14.53 5.47
CA LYS A 484 -22.78 -15.36 4.28
C LYS A 484 -23.65 -14.59 3.31
N LYS A 485 -23.03 -14.06 2.27
CA LYS A 485 -23.68 -13.21 1.27
C LYS A 485 -22.94 -13.25 -0.06
N ASP A 486 -23.69 -13.21 -1.13
CA ASP A 486 -23.17 -13.02 -2.48
C ASP A 486 -23.60 -11.64 -2.99
N TRP A 487 -22.68 -10.92 -3.62
CA TRP A 487 -22.98 -9.71 -4.38
C TRP A 487 -22.62 -9.95 -5.85
N LEU A 488 -23.56 -9.67 -6.74
CA LEU A 488 -23.37 -9.80 -8.18
C LEU A 488 -23.72 -8.48 -8.86
N PHE A 489 -22.80 -7.95 -9.64
CA PHE A 489 -22.95 -6.68 -10.33
C PHE A 489 -22.65 -6.82 -11.82
N ASN A 490 -23.38 -6.06 -12.66
CA ASN A 490 -23.01 -5.78 -14.04
C ASN A 490 -22.31 -4.41 -14.07
N LEU A 491 -20.99 -4.39 -14.11
CA LEU A 491 -20.21 -3.16 -14.06
C LEU A 491 -20.36 -2.28 -15.32
N GLY A 492 -20.92 -2.83 -16.41
CA GLY A 492 -21.27 -2.06 -17.58
C GLY A 492 -22.44 -1.10 -17.34
N ASP A 493 -23.43 -1.56 -16.58
CA ASP A 493 -24.63 -0.81 -16.25
C ASP A 493 -24.56 -0.16 -14.86
N ASP A 494 -23.83 -0.78 -13.94
CA ASP A 494 -23.68 -0.36 -12.53
C ASP A 494 -22.18 -0.40 -12.12
N PRO A 495 -21.36 0.49 -12.64
CA PRO A 495 -19.92 0.53 -12.33
C PRO A 495 -19.62 0.89 -10.87
N THR A 496 -20.62 1.33 -10.11
CA THR A 496 -20.51 1.76 -8.71
C THR A 496 -21.09 0.75 -7.72
N GLU A 497 -21.52 -0.44 -8.19
CA GLU A 497 -21.94 -1.58 -7.35
C GLU A 497 -23.13 -1.27 -6.41
N GLN A 498 -24.12 -0.53 -6.91
CA GLN A 498 -25.29 -0.14 -6.11
C GLN A 498 -26.42 -1.20 -6.11
N HIS A 499 -26.51 -2.03 -7.15
CA HIS A 499 -27.63 -2.94 -7.37
C HIS A 499 -27.17 -4.40 -7.38
N ASN A 500 -27.33 -5.09 -6.24
CA ASN A 500 -27.00 -6.51 -6.14
C ASN A 500 -27.98 -7.38 -6.94
N LEU A 501 -27.51 -8.01 -8.00
CA LEU A 501 -28.28 -8.85 -8.92
C LEU A 501 -28.24 -10.36 -8.56
N ALA A 502 -27.65 -10.77 -7.43
CA ALA A 502 -27.43 -12.18 -7.10
C ALA A 502 -28.73 -13.00 -7.08
N SER A 503 -29.84 -12.45 -6.58
CA SER A 503 -31.17 -13.11 -6.58
C SER A 503 -31.88 -13.03 -7.94
N LEU A 504 -31.55 -12.02 -8.75
CA LEU A 504 -32.22 -11.76 -10.03
C LEU A 504 -31.56 -12.50 -11.21
N GLN A 505 -30.26 -12.87 -11.05
CA GLN A 505 -29.44 -13.47 -12.10
C GLN A 505 -28.79 -14.79 -11.64
N PRO A 506 -29.58 -15.82 -11.26
CA PRO A 506 -29.06 -17.05 -10.66
C PRO A 506 -28.17 -17.86 -11.61
N GLN A 507 -28.37 -17.79 -12.91
CA GLN A 507 -27.54 -18.47 -13.90
C GLN A 507 -26.15 -17.82 -13.99
N LYS A 508 -26.09 -16.46 -14.05
CA LYS A 508 -24.84 -15.71 -14.06
C LYS A 508 -24.07 -15.92 -12.74
N LEU A 509 -24.79 -15.90 -11.61
CA LEU A 509 -24.20 -16.21 -10.31
C LEU A 509 -23.55 -17.59 -10.29
N ALA A 510 -24.22 -18.62 -10.77
CA ALA A 510 -23.69 -19.99 -10.83
C ALA A 510 -22.46 -20.08 -11.74
N GLN A 511 -22.51 -19.42 -12.91
CA GLN A 511 -21.39 -19.35 -13.86
C GLN A 511 -20.12 -18.77 -13.18
N LEU A 512 -20.25 -17.61 -12.53
CA LEU A 512 -19.10 -16.95 -11.91
C LEU A 512 -18.61 -17.70 -10.66
N LYS A 513 -19.48 -18.35 -9.91
CA LYS A 513 -19.07 -19.26 -8.83
C LYS A 513 -18.24 -20.44 -9.35
N ALA A 514 -18.61 -20.98 -10.50
CA ALA A 514 -17.84 -22.06 -11.13
C ALA A 514 -16.44 -21.56 -11.56
N LEU A 515 -16.33 -20.35 -12.13
CA LEU A 515 -15.03 -19.74 -12.44
C LEU A 515 -14.15 -19.56 -11.18
N LEU A 516 -14.73 -19.03 -10.09
CA LEU A 516 -14.03 -18.90 -8.81
C LEU A 516 -13.55 -20.27 -8.29
N ALA A 517 -14.41 -21.26 -8.29
CA ALA A 517 -14.08 -22.61 -7.84
C ALA A 517 -12.93 -23.21 -8.66
N THR A 518 -13.00 -23.10 -9.99
CA THR A 518 -11.94 -23.58 -10.90
C THR A 518 -10.62 -22.86 -10.65
N HIS A 519 -10.65 -21.52 -10.51
CA HIS A 519 -9.44 -20.74 -10.27
C HIS A 519 -8.77 -21.09 -8.94
N HIS A 520 -9.55 -21.32 -7.89
CA HIS A 520 -9.03 -21.63 -6.56
C HIS A 520 -8.73 -23.11 -6.33
N ALA A 521 -9.10 -23.99 -7.27
CA ALA A 521 -8.81 -25.42 -7.15
C ALA A 521 -7.29 -25.67 -7.13
N GLY A 522 -6.84 -26.42 -6.11
CA GLY A 522 -5.42 -26.77 -5.97
C GLY A 522 -4.51 -25.63 -5.46
N MET A 523 -5.05 -24.47 -5.09
CA MET A 523 -4.26 -23.41 -4.45
C MET A 523 -3.82 -23.85 -3.05
N PRO A 524 -2.58 -23.54 -2.62
CA PRO A 524 -2.10 -23.86 -1.29
C PRO A 524 -2.89 -23.10 -0.21
N PRO A 525 -2.88 -23.60 1.03
CA PRO A 525 -3.38 -22.82 2.18
C PRO A 525 -2.50 -21.59 2.41
N PRO A 526 -3.01 -20.58 3.12
CA PRO A 526 -2.21 -19.42 3.53
C PRO A 526 -0.95 -19.83 4.31
N LEU A 527 0.17 -19.14 4.08
CA LEU A 527 1.44 -19.37 4.80
C LEU A 527 1.34 -19.08 6.30
N TRP A 528 0.42 -18.21 6.67
CA TRP A 528 0.03 -17.94 8.06
C TRP A 528 -1.47 -17.77 8.14
N PRO A 529 -2.09 -18.22 9.24
CA PRO A 529 -3.53 -18.12 9.40
C PRO A 529 -3.96 -16.68 9.72
N SER A 530 -5.15 -16.30 9.29
CA SER A 530 -5.89 -15.20 9.90
C SER A 530 -6.30 -15.58 11.33
N PHE A 531 -6.12 -14.66 12.27
CA PHE A 531 -6.57 -14.82 13.67
C PHE A 531 -7.42 -13.64 14.16
N ILE A 532 -7.62 -12.63 13.32
CA ILE A 532 -8.51 -11.51 13.57
C ILE A 532 -9.40 -11.27 12.35
N GLU A 533 -10.69 -11.07 12.59
CA GLU A 533 -11.62 -10.61 11.57
C GLU A 533 -12.31 -9.33 12.05
N MET A 534 -12.11 -8.23 11.34
CA MET A 534 -12.66 -6.92 11.71
C MET A 534 -13.81 -6.53 10.79
N PRO A 535 -14.94 -6.03 11.34
CA PRO A 535 -16.04 -5.54 10.51
C PRO A 535 -15.63 -4.25 9.78
N VAL A 536 -15.85 -4.23 8.48
CA VAL A 536 -15.67 -3.05 7.63
C VAL A 536 -17.00 -2.73 6.99
N LEU A 537 -17.58 -1.58 7.34
CA LEU A 537 -18.80 -1.09 6.72
C LEU A 537 -18.51 -0.65 5.28
N ILE A 538 -19.32 -1.10 4.33
CA ILE A 538 -19.05 -0.87 2.91
C ILE A 538 -19.34 0.59 2.52
N ASP A 539 -20.38 1.19 3.12
CA ASP A 539 -20.89 2.50 2.72
C ASP A 539 -20.61 3.62 3.74
N LYS A 540 -19.93 3.29 4.83
CA LYS A 540 -19.66 4.24 5.93
C LYS A 540 -18.18 4.22 6.32
N THR A 541 -17.69 5.39 6.71
CA THR A 541 -16.38 5.53 7.35
C THR A 541 -16.44 5.13 8.83
N LEU A 542 -15.28 4.83 9.40
CA LEU A 542 -15.18 4.29 10.78
C LEU A 542 -15.66 5.27 11.87
N ASP A 543 -15.66 6.58 11.60
CA ASP A 543 -16.17 7.62 12.50
C ASP A 543 -17.70 7.74 12.50
N GLN A 544 -18.39 7.04 11.58
CA GLN A 544 -19.84 7.03 11.53
C GLN A 544 -20.42 5.90 12.41
N PRO A 545 -21.58 6.12 13.07
CA PRO A 545 -22.19 5.10 13.91
C PRO A 545 -22.70 3.92 13.11
N GLN A 546 -22.50 2.71 13.67
CA GLN A 546 -23.08 1.49 13.13
C GLN A 546 -24.60 1.48 13.34
N ALA A 547 -25.35 0.98 12.36
CA ALA A 547 -26.80 0.83 12.42
C ALA A 547 -27.20 -0.59 11.99
N ALA A 548 -28.35 -1.07 12.50
CA ALA A 548 -28.90 -2.33 12.05
C ALA A 548 -29.25 -2.25 10.55
N GLY A 549 -28.76 -3.23 9.79
CA GLY A 549 -28.94 -3.25 8.33
C GLY A 549 -27.80 -2.62 7.53
N ASP A 550 -26.77 -2.09 8.18
CA ASP A 550 -25.55 -1.69 7.46
C ASP A 550 -24.96 -2.88 6.71
N GLU A 551 -24.55 -2.66 5.47
CA GLU A 551 -23.79 -3.64 4.72
C GLU A 551 -22.32 -3.62 5.16
N LEU A 552 -21.78 -4.81 5.41
CA LEU A 552 -20.40 -4.95 5.86
C LEU A 552 -19.75 -6.23 5.32
N THR A 553 -18.44 -6.22 5.38
CA THR A 553 -17.59 -7.40 5.25
C THR A 553 -16.75 -7.55 6.51
N TYR A 554 -16.20 -8.76 6.74
CA TYR A 554 -15.21 -8.96 7.80
C TYR A 554 -13.85 -9.13 7.13
N TRP A 555 -13.00 -8.13 7.27
CA TRP A 555 -11.61 -8.24 6.84
C TRP A 555 -10.86 -9.24 7.70
N ALA A 556 -10.25 -10.24 7.07
CA ALA A 556 -9.48 -11.29 7.72
C ALA A 556 -7.98 -10.94 7.75
N ASN A 557 -7.35 -11.10 8.94
CA ASN A 557 -5.91 -10.84 9.07
C ASN A 557 -5.24 -11.60 10.23
#